data_d68bd553e0b7bcce148c09ece823f921
#
_entry.id   d68bd553e0b7bcce148c09ece823f921
#
_cell.length_a   1.000
_cell.length_b   1.000
_cell.length_c   1.000
_cell.angle_alpha   90.00
_cell.angle_beta   90.00
_cell.angle_gamma   90.00
#
_symmetry.space_group_name_H-M   'P 1'
#
loop_
_entity.id
_entity.type
_entity.pdbx_description
1 polymer ?
#
loop_
_entity_poly.entity_id
_entity_poly.type
_entity_poly.pdbx_seq_one_letter_code
_entity_poly.pdbx_strand_id
1 'polypeptide(L)'
;MSVKLVVLYPYPTDQAAFEKAYTTEHIPLVATLVRKLGRCTKAVYTRVLMSPEGASPFCRIAELHYPSLEALQADFSTPEAQALGAHAVSISTGGPAISLVCDEETAVFGNMQ
;
A
#
# COMPACT_ATOMS: atom_id res chain seq x y z
N MET A 1 7.30 -18.49 -0.09
CA MET A 1 6.27 -17.74 -0.82
C MET A 1 6.30 -16.28 -0.36
N SER A 2 6.39 -15.38 -1.31
CA SER A 2 6.32 -13.95 -1.01
C SER A 2 4.90 -13.47 -1.22
N VAL A 3 4.28 -13.03 -0.14
CA VAL A 3 2.89 -12.54 -0.15
C VAL A 3 2.89 -11.06 0.15
N LYS A 4 2.04 -10.32 -0.50
CA LYS A 4 1.93 -8.89 -0.24
C LYS A 4 0.49 -8.41 -0.35
N LEU A 5 0.18 -7.40 0.45
CA LEU A 5 -1.02 -6.60 0.26
C LEU A 5 -0.69 -5.45 -0.66
N VAL A 6 -1.47 -5.29 -1.71
CA VAL A 6 -1.34 -4.15 -2.63
C VAL A 6 -2.57 -3.28 -2.49
N VAL A 7 -2.37 -1.99 -2.25
CA VAL A 7 -3.47 -1.03 -2.13
C VAL A 7 -3.32 0.02 -3.21
N LEU A 8 -4.36 0.17 -4.02
CA LEU A 8 -4.39 1.10 -5.16
C LEU A 8 -5.34 2.25 -4.82
N TYR A 9 -4.83 3.48 -4.90
CA TYR A 9 -5.61 4.68 -4.60
C TYR A 9 -6.00 5.39 -5.90
N PRO A 10 -7.31 5.50 -6.21
CA PRO A 10 -7.77 6.27 -7.37
C PRO A 10 -7.35 7.74 -7.25
N TYR A 11 -7.29 8.44 -8.38
CA TYR A 11 -6.97 9.86 -8.34
C TYR A 11 -7.97 10.60 -7.46
N PRO A 12 -7.47 11.38 -6.49
CA PRO A 12 -8.34 12.09 -5.54
C PRO A 12 -8.94 13.33 -6.18
N THR A 13 -9.97 13.87 -5.52
CA THR A 13 -10.59 15.13 -5.94
C THR A 13 -9.66 16.32 -5.73
N ASP A 14 -8.76 16.23 -4.76
CA ASP A 14 -7.73 17.25 -4.48
C ASP A 14 -6.41 16.53 -4.25
N GLN A 15 -5.55 16.54 -5.27
CA GLN A 15 -4.29 15.79 -5.23
C GLN A 15 -3.32 16.33 -4.19
N ALA A 16 -3.24 17.63 -4.01
CA ALA A 16 -2.34 18.23 -3.02
C ALA A 16 -2.76 17.85 -1.60
N ALA A 17 -4.06 17.89 -1.31
CA ALA A 17 -4.58 17.49 0.00
C ALA A 17 -4.37 16.01 0.25
N PHE A 18 -4.59 15.16 -0.75
CA PHE A 18 -4.36 13.73 -0.64
C PHE A 18 -2.88 13.43 -0.37
N GLU A 19 -1.96 14.00 -1.14
CA GLU A 19 -0.53 13.75 -0.98
C GLU A 19 -0.06 14.20 0.41
N LYS A 20 -0.56 15.32 0.91
CA LYS A 20 -0.22 15.79 2.25
C LYS A 20 -0.69 14.80 3.30
N ALA A 21 -1.95 14.37 3.24
CA ALA A 21 -2.50 13.41 4.20
C ALA A 21 -1.78 12.05 4.08
N TYR A 22 -1.51 11.60 2.87
CA TYR A 22 -0.86 10.32 2.63
C TYR A 22 0.56 10.30 3.21
N THR A 23 1.36 11.33 2.93
CA THR A 23 2.77 11.35 3.34
C THR A 23 2.96 11.77 4.80
N THR A 24 2.15 12.66 5.34
CA THR A 24 2.33 13.17 6.70
C THR A 24 1.53 12.42 7.75
N GLU A 25 0.48 11.69 7.36
CA GLU A 25 -0.39 10.97 8.29
C GLU A 25 -0.43 9.47 8.03
N HIS A 26 -0.75 9.06 6.80
CA HIS A 26 -0.99 7.66 6.49
C HIS A 26 0.29 6.81 6.53
N ILE A 27 1.34 7.24 5.84
CA ILE A 27 2.62 6.51 5.84
C ILE A 27 3.17 6.34 7.25
N PRO A 28 3.21 7.38 8.11
CA PRO A 28 3.63 7.19 9.51
C PRO A 28 2.74 6.21 10.29
N LEU A 29 1.43 6.20 10.04
CA LEU A 29 0.52 5.23 10.68
C LEU A 29 0.87 3.80 10.28
N VAL A 30 1.12 3.58 8.97
CA VAL A 30 1.53 2.26 8.47
C VAL A 30 2.83 1.83 9.15
N ALA A 31 3.83 2.70 9.19
CA ALA A 31 5.13 2.39 9.80
C ALA A 31 4.98 2.01 11.27
N THR A 32 4.17 2.74 12.01
CA THR A 32 3.92 2.46 13.42
C THR A 32 3.26 1.08 13.61
N LEU A 33 2.25 0.79 12.79
CA LEU A 33 1.55 -0.49 12.84
C LEU A 33 2.48 -1.65 12.54
N VAL A 34 3.20 -1.60 11.43
CA VAL A 34 4.03 -2.74 11.01
C VAL A 34 5.19 -2.99 11.96
N ARG A 35 5.74 -1.94 12.58
CA ARG A 35 6.76 -2.10 13.63
C ARG A 35 6.19 -2.77 14.86
N LYS A 36 5.00 -2.35 15.29
CA LYS A 36 4.33 -2.90 16.47
C LYS A 36 4.03 -4.38 16.31
N LEU A 37 3.50 -4.77 15.15
CA LEU A 37 3.09 -6.16 14.91
C LEU A 37 4.27 -7.07 14.52
N GLY A 38 5.27 -6.54 13.85
CA GLY A 38 6.55 -7.22 13.63
C GLY A 38 6.57 -8.31 12.56
N ARG A 39 5.50 -8.48 11.79
CA ARG A 39 5.43 -9.54 10.77
C ARG A 39 5.70 -9.04 9.36
N CYS A 40 5.43 -7.77 9.09
CA CYS A 40 5.68 -7.17 7.78
C CYS A 40 7.19 -7.02 7.57
N THR A 41 7.69 -7.47 6.42
CA THR A 41 9.12 -7.45 6.13
C THR A 41 9.55 -6.21 5.36
N LYS A 42 8.63 -5.58 4.62
CA LYS A 42 8.95 -4.43 3.79
C LYS A 42 7.67 -3.69 3.43
N ALA A 43 7.72 -2.37 3.43
CA ALA A 43 6.66 -1.52 2.91
C ALA A 43 7.20 -0.71 1.73
N VAL A 44 6.45 -0.65 0.64
CA VAL A 44 6.82 0.10 -0.55
C VAL A 44 5.68 1.06 -0.88
N TYR A 45 6.05 2.32 -1.09
CA TYR A 45 5.06 3.37 -1.40
C TYR A 45 5.41 3.95 -2.77
N THR A 46 4.59 3.63 -3.76
CA THR A 46 4.82 4.04 -5.14
C THR A 46 3.91 5.21 -5.51
N ARG A 47 4.48 6.23 -6.12
CA ARG A 47 3.70 7.31 -6.72
C ARG A 47 3.66 7.10 -8.22
N VAL A 48 2.44 7.05 -8.76
CA VAL A 48 2.25 6.84 -10.20
C VAL A 48 2.47 8.18 -10.91
N LEU A 49 3.37 8.19 -11.87
CA LEU A 49 3.71 9.41 -12.63
C LEU A 49 2.80 9.57 -13.85
N MET A 50 2.56 8.47 -14.57
CA MET A 50 1.75 8.47 -15.78
C MET A 50 1.45 7.04 -16.20
N SER A 51 0.56 6.87 -17.14
CA SER A 51 0.35 5.63 -17.88
C SER A 51 0.85 5.84 -19.31
N PRO A 52 1.37 4.80 -19.99
CA PRO A 52 1.73 4.93 -21.41
C PRO A 52 0.57 5.40 -22.28
N GLU A 53 -0.67 5.13 -21.88
CA GLU A 53 -1.88 5.53 -22.63
C GLU A 53 -2.41 6.89 -22.18
N GLY A 54 -1.73 7.61 -21.30
CA GLY A 54 -2.14 8.91 -20.82
C GLY A 54 -2.30 8.98 -19.31
N ALA A 55 -3.41 9.51 -18.83
CA ALA A 55 -3.64 9.65 -17.39
C ALA A 55 -3.90 8.29 -16.74
N SER A 56 -3.26 8.03 -15.62
CA SER A 56 -3.49 6.80 -14.86
C SER A 56 -4.78 6.90 -14.05
N PRO A 57 -5.54 5.80 -13.90
CA PRO A 57 -6.69 5.79 -12.99
C PRO A 57 -6.29 5.82 -11.52
N PHE A 58 -5.01 5.54 -11.20
CA PHE A 58 -4.51 5.48 -9.82
C PHE A 58 -3.35 6.45 -9.63
N CYS A 59 -3.22 7.02 -8.42
CA CYS A 59 -2.15 7.96 -8.09
C CYS A 59 -1.11 7.37 -7.15
N ARG A 60 -1.50 6.43 -6.28
CA ARG A 60 -0.61 5.80 -5.31
C ARG A 60 -0.85 4.30 -5.24
N ILE A 61 0.24 3.56 -5.05
CA ILE A 61 0.21 2.12 -4.84
C ILE A 61 1.05 1.82 -3.60
N ALA A 62 0.46 1.19 -2.60
CA ALA A 62 1.18 0.74 -1.42
C ALA A 62 1.33 -0.77 -1.46
N GLU A 63 2.48 -1.29 -1.01
CA GLU A 63 2.73 -2.72 -0.91
C GLU A 63 3.28 -3.02 0.47
N LEU A 64 2.64 -3.96 1.16
CA LEU A 64 3.13 -4.47 2.44
C LEU A 64 3.48 -5.94 2.26
N HIS A 65 4.75 -6.28 2.44
CA HIS A 65 5.29 -7.61 2.17
C HIS A 65 5.35 -8.46 3.43
N TYR A 66 4.98 -9.73 3.29
CA TYR A 66 4.91 -10.69 4.38
C TYR A 66 5.55 -12.01 3.98
N PRO A 67 6.09 -12.77 4.96
CA PRO A 67 6.71 -14.08 4.65
C PRO A 67 5.68 -15.15 4.30
N SER A 68 4.41 -14.98 4.71
CA SER A 68 3.35 -15.96 4.47
C SER A 68 1.99 -15.30 4.48
N LEU A 69 1.01 -16.00 3.91
CA LEU A 69 -0.38 -15.56 3.95
C LEU A 69 -0.89 -15.49 5.39
N GLU A 70 -0.52 -16.45 6.23
CA GLU A 70 -0.91 -16.50 7.64
C GLU A 70 -0.42 -15.26 8.40
N ALA A 71 0.82 -14.84 8.14
CA ALA A 71 1.38 -13.64 8.78
C ALA A 71 0.59 -12.38 8.36
N LEU A 72 0.26 -12.27 7.07
CA LEU A 72 -0.53 -11.16 6.56
C LEU A 72 -1.91 -11.15 7.20
N GLN A 73 -2.59 -12.30 7.22
CA GLN A 73 -3.93 -12.41 7.79
C GLN A 73 -3.95 -12.10 9.29
N ALA A 74 -2.90 -12.52 10.01
CA ALA A 74 -2.78 -12.24 11.44
C ALA A 74 -2.73 -10.74 11.70
N ASP A 75 -1.92 -9.99 10.92
CA ASP A 75 -1.81 -8.54 11.08
C ASP A 75 -3.13 -7.83 10.73
N PHE A 76 -3.78 -8.24 9.63
CA PHE A 76 -4.98 -7.56 9.15
C PHE A 76 -6.26 -7.97 9.89
N SER A 77 -6.16 -8.90 10.85
CA SER A 77 -7.24 -9.23 11.77
C SER A 77 -7.23 -8.37 13.03
N THR A 78 -6.27 -7.46 13.18
CA THR A 78 -6.13 -6.64 14.38
C THR A 78 -6.99 -5.38 14.32
N PRO A 79 -7.41 -4.83 15.48
CA PRO A 79 -8.10 -3.54 15.50
C PRO A 79 -7.26 -2.40 14.93
N GLU A 80 -5.93 -2.46 15.13
CA GLU A 80 -5.00 -1.46 14.61
C GLU A 80 -5.04 -1.44 13.08
N ALA A 81 -5.07 -2.60 12.43
CA ALA A 81 -5.16 -2.69 10.97
C ALA A 81 -6.50 -2.17 10.47
N GLN A 82 -7.58 -2.42 11.22
CA GLN A 82 -8.90 -1.88 10.86
C GLN A 82 -8.93 -0.36 10.93
N ALA A 83 -8.28 0.22 11.95
CA ALA A 83 -8.16 1.68 12.06
C ALA A 83 -7.33 2.26 10.90
N LEU A 84 -6.27 1.56 10.49
CA LEU A 84 -5.48 1.96 9.34
C LEU A 84 -6.29 1.94 8.05
N GLY A 85 -7.10 0.89 7.86
CA GLY A 85 -8.01 0.78 6.73
C GLY A 85 -9.05 1.90 6.70
N ALA A 86 -9.58 2.27 7.85
CA ALA A 86 -10.52 3.39 7.95
C ALA A 86 -9.85 4.71 7.57
N HIS A 87 -8.59 4.92 7.96
CA HIS A 87 -7.85 6.11 7.55
C HIS A 87 -7.63 6.13 6.03
N ALA A 88 -7.28 4.98 5.44
CA ALA A 88 -7.13 4.87 3.99
C ALA A 88 -8.42 5.26 3.27
N VAL A 89 -9.57 4.79 3.75
CA VAL A 89 -10.87 5.16 3.20
C VAL A 89 -11.09 6.66 3.30
N SER A 90 -10.75 7.26 4.44
CA SER A 90 -11.01 8.68 4.69
C SER A 90 -10.24 9.61 3.75
N ILE A 91 -9.05 9.20 3.29
CA ILE A 91 -8.23 10.03 2.39
C ILE A 91 -8.47 9.68 0.91
N SER A 92 -9.14 8.58 0.60
CA SER A 92 -9.38 8.13 -0.78
C SER A 92 -10.62 8.81 -1.36
N THR A 93 -10.47 10.09 -1.69
CA THR A 93 -11.61 10.94 -2.10
C THR A 93 -12.05 10.73 -3.55
N GLY A 94 -11.21 10.14 -4.39
CA GLY A 94 -11.54 9.90 -5.80
C GLY A 94 -12.29 8.60 -6.06
N GLY A 95 -12.55 7.82 -5.01
CA GLY A 95 -13.19 6.52 -5.08
C GLY A 95 -12.61 5.59 -4.03
N PRO A 96 -13.17 4.40 -3.85
CA PRO A 96 -12.66 3.46 -2.85
C PRO A 96 -11.26 2.98 -3.22
N ALA A 97 -10.39 2.89 -2.21
CA ALA A 97 -9.09 2.24 -2.38
C ALA A 97 -9.32 0.75 -2.65
N ILE A 98 -8.53 0.18 -3.54
CA ILE A 98 -8.64 -1.23 -3.93
C ILE A 98 -7.52 -1.99 -3.24
N SER A 99 -7.88 -3.01 -2.47
CA SER A 99 -6.91 -3.85 -1.77
C SER A 99 -6.88 -5.25 -2.37
N LEU A 100 -5.68 -5.71 -2.69
CA LEU A 100 -5.45 -7.03 -3.30
C LEU A 100 -4.42 -7.79 -2.49
N VAL A 101 -4.68 -9.07 -2.23
CA VAL A 101 -3.70 -9.97 -1.63
C VAL A 101 -3.04 -10.74 -2.77
N CYS A 102 -1.73 -10.62 -2.87
CA CYS A 102 -0.97 -11.09 -4.02
C CYS A 102 0.14 -12.04 -3.62
N ASP A 103 0.45 -12.96 -4.52
CA ASP A 103 1.63 -13.80 -4.46
C ASP A 103 2.62 -13.25 -5.49
N GLU A 104 3.89 -13.17 -5.12
CA GLU A 104 4.89 -12.53 -5.95
C GLU A 104 5.92 -13.52 -6.43
N GLU A 105 6.19 -13.51 -7.74
CA GLU A 105 7.33 -14.18 -8.33
C GLU A 105 8.27 -13.10 -8.86
N THR A 106 9.56 -13.27 -8.59
CA THR A 106 10.58 -12.30 -9.00
C THR A 106 11.62 -12.96 -9.86
N ALA A 107 11.91 -12.36 -10.99
CA ALA A 107 13.02 -12.75 -11.86
C ALA A 107 13.98 -11.57 -11.96
N VAL A 108 15.28 -11.86 -11.85
CA VAL A 108 16.31 -10.82 -11.92
C VAL A 108 17.11 -11.04 -13.21
N PHE A 109 17.26 -9.99 -14.00
CA PHE A 109 17.98 -10.02 -15.27
C PHE A 109 19.17 -9.07 -15.21
N GLY A 110 20.14 -9.37 -16.04
CA GLY A 110 21.30 -8.54 -16.16
C GLY A 110 22.41 -8.95 -15.28
N ASN A 111 23.01 -8.46 -15.30
CA ASN A 111 23.81 -8.55 -14.63
C ASN A 111 24.41 -8.15 -13.77
N MET A 112 24.50 -8.21 -13.82
CA MET A 112 24.70 -7.92 -13.12
C MET A 112 25.78 -7.60 -12.72
N GLN A 113 26.17 -7.27 -13.15
CA GLN A 113 27.04 -7.06 -12.82
C GLN A 113 27.33 -6.77 -12.38
#